data_ecc672edcc8bc8b7b29cea67e722aabd
#
_entry.id   ecc672edcc8bc8b7b29cea67e722aabd
#
_cell.length_a   1.000
_cell.length_b   1.000
_cell.length_c   1.000
_cell.angle_alpha   90.00
_cell.angle_beta   90.00
_cell.angle_gamma   90.00
#
_symmetry.space_group_name_H-M   'P 1'
#
loop_
_entity.id
_entity.type
_entity.pdbx_description
1 polymer ?
#
loop_
_entity_poly.entity_id
_entity_poly.type
_entity_poly.pdbx_seq_one_letter_code
_entity_poly.pdbx_strand_id
1 'polypeptide(L)'
;VSATAPLLLDDRSSANLCSDPGNNSSACWRLVTDGVMGGVSDGRLQPAQIDGRSCLRLTGAVSTLNNGGFIQASLDLDNAGLLDARTYRGIEIDVYGNAETYNLHLRNADTRIVWQSYRASFQAPPRWQTVRLPFAELQPYRIEKPLDLSRLRRLGLVAIGRDMQADLCFARVSFYP
;
A
#
# COMPACT_ATOMS: atom_id res chain seq x y z
N VAL A 1 -25.95 4.52 18.48
CA VAL A 1 -24.54 4.64 18.11
C VAL A 1 -24.45 4.56 16.60
N SER A 2 -24.07 5.63 15.97
CA SER A 2 -23.87 5.63 14.55
C SER A 2 -22.56 4.90 14.21
N ALA A 3 -22.61 3.97 13.28
CA ALA A 3 -21.40 3.30 12.79
C ALA A 3 -20.49 4.32 12.10
N THR A 4 -19.18 4.21 12.33
CA THR A 4 -18.20 5.01 11.62
C THR A 4 -18.20 4.58 10.15
N ALA A 5 -18.30 5.54 9.26
CA ALA A 5 -18.20 5.27 7.82
C ALA A 5 -16.76 4.89 7.44
N PRO A 6 -16.55 4.01 6.46
CA PRO A 6 -15.21 3.74 5.96
C PRO A 6 -14.53 5.02 5.45
N LEU A 7 -13.22 5.12 5.64
CA LEU A 7 -12.44 6.20 5.06
C LEU A 7 -11.87 5.72 3.73
N LEU A 8 -12.40 6.26 2.64
CA LEU A 8 -11.92 5.91 1.31
C LEU A 8 -10.64 6.66 1.00
N LEU A 9 -9.57 5.93 0.71
CA LEU A 9 -8.28 6.51 0.33
C LEU A 9 -8.15 6.63 -1.18
N ASP A 10 -8.63 5.63 -1.93
CA ASP A 10 -8.62 5.61 -3.38
C ASP A 10 -9.68 4.63 -3.89
N ASP A 11 -10.53 5.06 -4.80
CA ASP A 11 -11.53 4.20 -5.45
C ASP A 11 -11.32 4.09 -6.96
N ARG A 12 -10.23 4.64 -7.48
CA ARG A 12 -9.91 4.71 -8.91
C ARG A 12 -10.93 5.50 -9.72
N SER A 13 -11.59 6.45 -9.09
CA SER A 13 -12.40 7.42 -9.81
C SER A 13 -11.57 8.37 -10.68
N SER A 14 -10.30 8.55 -10.34
CA SER A 14 -9.33 9.28 -11.14
C SER A 14 -8.62 8.35 -12.12
N ALA A 15 -8.41 8.80 -13.35
CA ALA A 15 -7.74 8.01 -14.39
C ALA A 15 -6.21 8.10 -14.32
N ASN A 16 -5.64 8.75 -13.30
CA ASN A 16 -4.19 8.94 -13.16
C ASN A 16 -3.72 8.33 -11.84
N LEU A 17 -2.48 8.63 -11.45
CA LEU A 17 -1.90 8.12 -10.20
C LEU A 17 -2.43 8.81 -8.95
N CYS A 18 -3.19 9.87 -9.09
CA CYS A 18 -3.68 10.63 -7.94
C CYS A 18 -5.07 10.16 -7.53
N SER A 19 -5.27 10.06 -6.23
CA SER A 19 -6.57 9.80 -5.65
C SER A 19 -7.35 11.10 -5.55
N ASP A 20 -8.62 11.08 -5.92
CA ASP A 20 -9.54 12.20 -5.73
C ASP A 20 -10.85 11.67 -5.17
N PRO A 21 -10.92 11.40 -3.87
CA PRO A 21 -12.12 10.83 -3.25
C PRO A 21 -13.20 11.89 -2.98
N GLY A 22 -13.17 13.03 -3.67
CA GLY A 22 -14.18 14.09 -3.51
C GLY A 22 -13.91 15.02 -2.35
N ASN A 23 -12.75 14.98 -1.75
CA ASN A 23 -12.31 15.96 -0.76
C ASN A 23 -11.17 16.82 -1.33
N ASN A 24 -10.78 17.85 -0.60
CA ASN A 24 -9.78 18.82 -1.07
C ASN A 24 -8.34 18.31 -0.96
N SER A 25 -8.12 17.06 -0.55
CA SER A 25 -6.79 16.50 -0.46
C SER A 25 -6.59 15.49 -1.58
N SER A 26 -5.71 15.78 -2.51
CA SER A 26 -5.30 14.83 -3.53
C SER A 26 -3.98 14.22 -3.12
N ALA A 27 -3.96 12.92 -2.87
CA ALA A 27 -2.74 12.16 -2.64
C ALA A 27 -2.44 11.34 -3.89
N CYS A 28 -1.19 11.32 -4.30
CA CYS A 28 -0.78 10.61 -5.49
C CYS A 28 0.03 9.37 -5.12
N TRP A 29 -0.27 8.26 -5.80
CA TRP A 29 0.54 7.05 -5.70
C TRP A 29 1.89 7.27 -6.38
N ARG A 30 2.93 6.76 -5.76
CA ARG A 30 4.29 6.85 -6.29
C ARG A 30 4.93 5.47 -6.36
N LEU A 31 5.67 5.24 -7.44
CA LEU A 31 6.51 4.06 -7.53
C LEU A 31 7.80 4.31 -6.75
N VAL A 32 8.11 3.40 -5.82
CA VAL A 32 9.39 3.39 -5.08
C VAL A 32 10.02 2.03 -5.28
N THR A 33 11.28 2.01 -5.67
CA THR A 33 12.04 0.78 -5.85
C THR A 33 13.28 0.78 -4.98
N ASP A 34 13.92 -0.39 -4.89
CA ASP A 34 15.20 -0.53 -4.19
C ASP A 34 16.35 0.23 -4.87
N GLY A 35 16.11 0.85 -6.02
CA GLY A 35 17.08 1.75 -6.65
C GLY A 35 17.54 2.88 -5.73
N VAL A 36 16.69 3.31 -4.79
CA VAL A 36 17.06 4.31 -3.76
C VAL A 36 18.18 3.80 -2.83
N MET A 37 18.42 2.49 -2.79
CA MET A 37 19.43 1.82 -1.98
C MET A 37 20.53 1.18 -2.83
N GLY A 38 20.55 1.43 -4.14
CA GLY A 38 21.49 0.82 -5.07
C GLY A 38 21.06 -0.54 -5.61
N GLY A 39 19.83 -0.98 -5.34
CA GLY A 39 19.27 -2.21 -5.89
C GLY A 39 18.95 -2.09 -7.37
N VAL A 40 18.63 -3.21 -8.01
CA VAL A 40 18.39 -3.30 -9.45
C VAL A 40 16.99 -3.80 -9.83
N SER A 41 16.05 -3.79 -8.89
CA SER A 41 14.66 -4.10 -9.20
C SER A 41 14.10 -3.08 -10.18
N ASP A 42 13.29 -3.57 -11.13
CA ASP A 42 12.63 -2.75 -12.14
C ASP A 42 11.13 -2.79 -11.92
N GLY A 43 10.48 -1.64 -11.93
CA GLY A 43 9.05 -1.57 -11.65
C GLY A 43 8.35 -0.52 -12.48
N ARG A 44 7.03 -0.71 -12.60
CA ARG A 44 6.11 0.24 -13.24
C ARG A 44 4.83 0.33 -12.42
N LEU A 45 4.26 1.53 -12.38
CA LEU A 45 2.99 1.80 -11.73
C LEU A 45 2.15 2.64 -12.68
N GLN A 46 1.03 2.08 -13.15
CA GLN A 46 0.21 2.76 -14.15
C GLN A 46 -1.27 2.37 -14.01
N PRO A 47 -2.19 3.27 -14.40
CA PRO A 47 -3.60 2.91 -14.47
C PRO A 47 -3.85 1.79 -15.48
N ALA A 48 -4.78 0.89 -15.16
CA ALA A 48 -5.14 -0.25 -16.00
C ALA A 48 -6.60 -0.61 -15.81
N GLN A 49 -7.08 -1.53 -16.64
CA GLN A 49 -8.39 -2.16 -16.46
C GLN A 49 -8.21 -3.67 -16.57
N ILE A 50 -8.81 -4.38 -15.62
CA ILE A 50 -8.84 -5.85 -15.62
C ILE A 50 -10.28 -6.28 -15.34
N ASP A 51 -10.81 -7.16 -16.19
CA ASP A 51 -12.19 -7.64 -16.10
C ASP A 51 -13.22 -6.50 -16.00
N GLY A 52 -12.97 -5.42 -16.77
CA GLY A 52 -13.87 -4.28 -16.83
C GLY A 52 -13.79 -3.33 -15.65
N ARG A 53 -12.83 -3.54 -14.74
CA ARG A 53 -12.67 -2.73 -13.54
C ARG A 53 -11.37 -1.91 -13.61
N SER A 54 -11.50 -0.61 -13.37
CA SER A 54 -10.34 0.28 -13.31
C SER A 54 -9.51 -0.01 -12.06
N CYS A 55 -8.21 -0.10 -12.23
CA CYS A 55 -7.27 -0.35 -11.15
C CYS A 55 -5.93 0.35 -11.41
N LEU A 56 -5.07 0.32 -10.41
CA LEU A 56 -3.68 0.78 -10.55
C LEU A 56 -2.78 -0.45 -10.52
N ARG A 57 -1.97 -0.62 -11.56
CA ARG A 57 -1.19 -1.84 -11.75
C ARG A 57 0.26 -1.62 -11.42
N LEU A 58 0.76 -2.40 -10.47
CA LEU A 58 2.16 -2.47 -10.08
C LEU A 58 2.78 -3.72 -10.70
N THR A 59 3.74 -3.55 -11.59
CA THR A 59 4.42 -4.66 -12.26
C THR A 59 5.92 -4.46 -12.23
N GLY A 60 6.65 -5.57 -12.34
CA GLY A 60 8.09 -5.50 -12.50
C GLY A 60 8.81 -6.71 -11.95
N ALA A 61 10.13 -6.70 -12.15
CA ALA A 61 11.02 -7.74 -11.68
C ALA A 61 11.68 -7.29 -10.37
N VAL A 62 11.41 -7.99 -9.29
CA VAL A 62 12.08 -7.79 -8.01
C VAL A 62 13.38 -8.58 -8.03
N SER A 63 14.48 -7.90 -7.71
CA SER A 63 15.81 -8.51 -7.61
C SER A 63 16.43 -8.23 -6.25
N THR A 64 16.98 -9.27 -5.62
CA THR A 64 17.67 -9.13 -4.34
C THR A 64 19.14 -8.75 -4.49
N LEU A 65 19.63 -8.56 -5.70
CA LEU A 65 21.00 -8.11 -5.95
C LEU A 65 21.28 -6.75 -5.31
N ASN A 66 22.51 -6.53 -4.91
CA ASN A 66 23.00 -5.28 -4.31
C ASN A 66 22.23 -4.89 -3.04
N ASN A 67 21.83 -5.89 -2.24
CA ASN A 67 21.03 -5.71 -1.02
C ASN A 67 19.66 -5.04 -1.28
N GLY A 68 19.17 -5.13 -2.53
CA GLY A 68 17.85 -4.67 -2.91
C GLY A 68 16.77 -5.70 -2.60
N GLY A 69 15.67 -5.64 -3.28
CA GLY A 69 14.63 -6.65 -3.23
C GLY A 69 13.23 -6.13 -2.99
N PHE A 70 12.89 -4.93 -3.51
CA PHE A 70 11.48 -4.49 -3.46
C PHE A 70 11.11 -3.56 -4.61
N ILE A 71 9.82 -3.61 -4.96
CA ILE A 71 9.12 -2.54 -5.67
C ILE A 71 7.84 -2.22 -4.89
N GLN A 72 7.47 -0.96 -4.86
CA GLN A 72 6.40 -0.48 -3.98
C GLN A 72 5.54 0.58 -4.66
N ALA A 73 4.21 0.48 -4.46
CA ALA A 73 3.28 1.57 -4.69
C ALA A 73 3.02 2.27 -3.35
N SER A 74 3.39 3.53 -3.25
CA SER A 74 3.35 4.30 -2.00
C SER A 74 2.35 5.44 -2.09
N LEU A 75 1.54 5.60 -1.05
CA LEU A 75 0.52 6.66 -0.94
C LEU A 75 0.70 7.41 0.36
N ASP A 76 0.85 8.73 0.28
CA ASP A 76 0.80 9.59 1.46
C ASP A 76 -0.66 9.70 1.93
N LEU A 77 -0.88 9.54 3.23
CA LEU A 77 -2.23 9.42 3.78
C LEU A 77 -2.89 10.78 4.09
N ASP A 78 -2.08 11.81 4.30
CA ASP A 78 -2.59 13.14 4.59
C ASP A 78 -1.63 14.20 4.03
N ASN A 79 -2.16 15.14 3.25
CA ASN A 79 -1.38 16.27 2.73
C ASN A 79 -0.84 17.17 3.83
N ALA A 80 -1.53 17.24 4.97
CA ALA A 80 -1.10 18.03 6.13
C ALA A 80 -0.08 17.30 7.00
N GLY A 81 0.20 16.03 6.72
CA GLY A 81 1.27 15.26 7.33
C GLY A 81 0.84 13.97 8.03
N LEU A 82 -0.14 14.00 8.92
CA LEU A 82 -0.48 12.83 9.75
C LEU A 82 -1.99 12.60 9.80
N LEU A 83 -2.38 11.34 9.67
CA LEU A 83 -3.77 10.91 9.69
C LEU A 83 -4.08 10.15 10.98
N ASP A 84 -5.17 10.51 11.66
CA ASP A 84 -5.66 9.79 12.83
C ASP A 84 -6.64 8.70 12.39
N ALA A 85 -6.24 7.45 12.57
CA ALA A 85 -7.02 6.28 12.18
C ALA A 85 -7.52 5.45 13.37
N ARG A 86 -7.58 6.04 14.57
CA ARG A 86 -7.94 5.30 15.79
C ARG A 86 -9.38 4.78 15.80
N THR A 87 -10.26 5.34 14.97
CA THR A 87 -11.65 4.88 14.87
C THR A 87 -11.84 3.74 13.87
N TYR A 88 -10.77 3.29 13.21
CA TYR A 88 -10.81 2.22 12.23
C TYR A 88 -10.12 0.98 12.76
N ARG A 89 -10.49 -0.19 12.21
CA ARG A 89 -9.92 -1.49 12.61
C ARG A 89 -8.79 -1.94 11.70
N GLY A 90 -8.78 -1.52 10.46
CA GLY A 90 -7.81 -1.99 9.52
C GLY A 90 -7.98 -1.41 8.13
N ILE A 91 -7.32 -2.05 7.19
CA ILE A 91 -7.26 -1.64 5.80
C ILE A 91 -7.95 -2.69 4.94
N GLU A 92 -8.81 -2.23 4.03
CA GLU A 92 -9.50 -3.07 3.05
C GLU A 92 -9.04 -2.68 1.66
N ILE A 93 -8.62 -3.67 0.88
CA ILE A 93 -8.08 -3.45 -0.47
C ILE A 93 -8.71 -4.46 -1.42
N ASP A 94 -9.18 -3.99 -2.57
CA ASP A 94 -9.58 -4.86 -3.67
C ASP A 94 -8.39 -5.09 -4.59
N VAL A 95 -8.00 -6.36 -4.77
CA VAL A 95 -6.78 -6.73 -5.50
C VAL A 95 -7.06 -7.79 -6.55
N TYR A 96 -6.23 -7.74 -7.61
CA TYR A 96 -6.13 -8.77 -8.63
C TYR A 96 -4.64 -8.99 -8.88
N GLY A 97 -4.15 -10.18 -8.59
CA GLY A 97 -2.72 -10.46 -8.65
C GLY A 97 -2.36 -11.60 -9.58
N ASN A 98 -1.21 -12.17 -9.30
CA ASN A 98 -0.62 -13.29 -10.06
C ASN A 98 -0.32 -14.50 -9.16
N ALA A 99 -1.10 -14.67 -8.10
CA ALA A 99 -0.95 -15.72 -7.08
C ALA A 99 0.31 -15.57 -6.22
N GLU A 100 0.99 -14.44 -6.29
CA GLU A 100 2.14 -14.12 -5.44
C GLU A 100 1.70 -13.51 -4.11
N THR A 101 2.61 -13.53 -3.14
CA THR A 101 2.42 -12.88 -1.83
C THR A 101 3.01 -11.48 -1.87
N TYR A 102 2.23 -10.52 -1.41
CA TYR A 102 2.63 -9.11 -1.32
C TYR A 102 2.51 -8.64 0.12
N ASN A 103 3.14 -7.51 0.43
CA ASN A 103 3.07 -6.91 1.75
C ASN A 103 2.31 -5.59 1.72
N LEU A 104 1.63 -5.29 2.83
CA LEU A 104 1.21 -3.95 3.17
C LEU A 104 2.20 -3.38 4.18
N HIS A 105 2.77 -2.23 3.87
CA HIS A 105 3.64 -1.50 4.79
C HIS A 105 2.94 -0.23 5.23
N LEU A 106 2.87 -0.01 6.54
CA LEU A 106 2.28 1.18 7.13
C LEU A 106 3.35 1.94 7.90
N ARG A 107 3.43 3.24 7.67
CA ARG A 107 4.38 4.11 8.33
C ARG A 107 3.64 5.22 9.08
N ASN A 108 4.21 5.63 10.21
CA ASN A 108 3.66 6.68 11.05
C ASN A 108 4.77 7.65 11.50
N ALA A 109 4.44 8.55 12.44
CA ALA A 109 5.40 9.53 12.93
C ALA A 109 6.61 8.91 13.63
N ASP A 110 6.48 7.68 14.15
CA ASP A 110 7.56 6.98 14.84
C ASP A 110 8.52 6.27 13.87
N THR A 111 8.09 5.97 12.65
CA THR A 111 8.95 5.33 11.64
C THR A 111 9.80 6.35 10.91
N ARG A 112 10.78 6.92 11.62
CA ARG A 112 11.61 7.99 11.10
C ARG A 112 12.66 7.54 10.12
N ILE A 113 13.09 6.28 10.23
CA ILE A 113 14.11 5.70 9.38
C ILE A 113 13.42 4.97 8.23
N VAL A 114 13.96 5.09 7.03
CA VAL A 114 13.29 4.66 5.78
C VAL A 114 12.94 3.17 5.77
N TRP A 115 13.68 2.32 6.48
CA TRP A 115 13.41 0.89 6.54
C TRP A 115 12.47 0.47 7.68
N GLN A 116 12.03 1.39 8.52
CA GLN A 116 11.08 1.09 9.60
C GLN A 116 9.66 1.09 9.06
N SER A 117 8.87 0.10 9.44
CA SER A 117 7.47 0.02 9.06
C SER A 117 6.73 -1.01 9.91
N TYR A 118 5.41 -1.01 9.79
CA TYR A 118 4.54 -2.05 10.34
C TYR A 118 3.99 -2.82 9.15
N ARG A 119 4.08 -4.15 9.15
CA ARG A 119 3.91 -4.99 7.96
C ARG A 119 2.92 -6.10 8.16
N ALA A 120 2.13 -6.37 7.13
CA ALA A 120 1.31 -7.57 7.01
C ALA A 120 1.42 -8.10 5.58
N SER A 121 1.28 -9.42 5.42
CA SER A 121 1.34 -10.07 4.12
C SER A 121 -0.05 -10.48 3.67
N PHE A 122 -0.27 -10.51 2.36
CA PHE A 122 -1.49 -11.03 1.76
C PHE A 122 -1.19 -11.69 0.43
N GLN A 123 -2.03 -12.65 0.04
CA GLN A 123 -1.97 -13.27 -1.27
C GLN A 123 -2.93 -12.58 -2.23
N ALA A 124 -2.48 -12.37 -3.46
CA ALA A 124 -3.29 -11.77 -4.50
C ALA A 124 -3.54 -12.79 -5.62
N PRO A 125 -4.69 -13.47 -5.63
CA PRO A 125 -4.99 -14.45 -6.66
C PRO A 125 -5.26 -13.81 -8.02
N PRO A 126 -5.24 -14.58 -9.12
CA PRO A 126 -5.56 -14.04 -10.46
C PRO A 126 -7.08 -13.87 -10.65
N ARG A 127 -7.69 -13.18 -9.73
CA ARG A 127 -9.11 -12.80 -9.73
C ARG A 127 -9.31 -11.65 -8.76
N TRP A 128 -10.38 -10.89 -8.92
CA TRP A 128 -10.71 -9.85 -7.96
C TRP A 128 -11.07 -10.44 -6.60
N GLN A 129 -10.41 -9.93 -5.56
CA GLN A 129 -10.63 -10.35 -4.19
C GLN A 129 -10.45 -9.15 -3.27
N THR A 130 -11.33 -9.04 -2.28
CA THR A 130 -11.21 -8.06 -1.20
C THR A 130 -10.36 -8.65 -0.09
N VAL A 131 -9.30 -7.96 0.27
CA VAL A 131 -8.39 -8.33 1.36
C VAL A 131 -8.58 -7.35 2.50
N ARG A 132 -8.76 -7.88 3.71
CA ARG A 132 -8.83 -7.10 4.94
C ARG A 132 -7.62 -7.38 5.81
N LEU A 133 -6.94 -6.31 6.21
CA LEU A 133 -5.74 -6.39 7.04
C LEU A 133 -5.98 -5.57 8.31
N PRO A 134 -6.37 -6.22 9.43
CA PRO A 134 -6.55 -5.53 10.70
C PRO A 134 -5.24 -4.89 11.16
N PHE A 135 -5.31 -3.71 11.74
CA PHE A 135 -4.12 -3.05 12.27
C PHE A 135 -3.42 -3.89 13.35
N ALA A 136 -4.21 -4.68 14.12
CA ALA A 136 -3.66 -5.56 15.13
C ALA A 136 -2.76 -6.67 14.57
N GLU A 137 -2.89 -7.00 13.30
CA GLU A 137 -2.06 -8.02 12.63
C GLU A 137 -0.77 -7.45 12.03
N LEU A 138 -0.62 -6.13 12.00
CA LEU A 138 0.59 -5.49 11.50
C LEU A 138 1.73 -5.70 12.48
N GLN A 139 2.85 -6.23 12.00
CA GLN A 139 4.03 -6.52 12.82
C GLN A 139 5.06 -5.42 12.66
N PRO A 140 5.66 -4.94 13.75
CA PRO A 140 6.72 -3.95 13.67
C PRO A 140 7.95 -4.55 13.00
N TYR A 141 8.57 -3.79 12.12
CA TYR A 141 9.80 -4.16 11.46
C TYR A 141 10.85 -3.09 11.74
N ARG A 142 11.91 -3.49 12.45
CA ARG A 142 13.02 -2.63 12.84
C ARG A 142 12.64 -1.42 13.67
N ILE A 143 11.53 -1.54 14.41
CA ILE A 143 11.06 -0.54 15.36
C ILE A 143 10.50 -1.26 16.58
N GLU A 144 10.78 -0.74 17.77
CA GLU A 144 10.33 -1.34 19.02
C GLU A 144 9.01 -0.77 19.53
N LYS A 145 8.62 0.42 19.06
CA LYS A 145 7.39 1.05 19.52
C LYS A 145 6.16 0.36 18.91
N PRO A 146 5.06 0.22 19.67
CA PRO A 146 3.81 -0.26 19.10
C PRO A 146 3.26 0.74 18.08
N LEU A 147 2.40 0.24 17.19
CA LEU A 147 1.80 1.07 16.15
C LEU A 147 0.90 2.14 16.78
N ASP A 148 1.23 3.40 16.53
CA ASP A 148 0.41 4.55 16.93
C ASP A 148 -0.46 4.95 15.74
N LEU A 149 -1.77 4.65 15.84
CA LEU A 149 -2.73 4.93 14.78
C LEU A 149 -3.15 6.40 14.70
N SER A 150 -2.78 7.21 15.68
CA SER A 150 -3.17 8.62 15.69
C SER A 150 -2.34 9.49 14.75
N ARG A 151 -1.23 8.96 14.22
CA ARG A 151 -0.27 9.74 13.44
C ARG A 151 0.27 8.94 12.26
N LEU A 152 -0.63 8.42 11.41
CA LEU A 152 -0.24 7.68 10.23
C LEU A 152 0.26 8.62 9.12
N ARG A 153 1.34 8.24 8.46
CA ARG A 153 1.97 9.05 7.41
C ARG A 153 1.74 8.49 6.02
N ARG A 154 1.89 7.17 5.86
CA ARG A 154 2.09 6.61 4.53
C ARG A 154 1.73 5.14 4.52
N LEU A 155 1.20 4.68 3.38
CA LEU A 155 0.82 3.30 3.16
C LEU A 155 1.51 2.84 1.88
N GLY A 156 2.01 1.59 1.87
CA GLY A 156 2.63 1.01 0.70
C GLY A 156 2.14 -0.40 0.42
N LEU A 157 1.96 -0.72 -0.85
CA LEU A 157 1.76 -2.08 -1.34
C LEU A 157 3.07 -2.51 -1.98
N VAL A 158 3.64 -3.61 -1.50
CA VAL A 158 5.05 -3.93 -1.71
C VAL A 158 5.23 -5.37 -2.17
N ALA A 159 6.03 -5.56 -3.22
CA ALA A 159 6.61 -6.85 -3.58
C ALA A 159 8.05 -6.85 -3.07
N ILE A 160 8.38 -7.75 -2.14
CA ILE A 160 9.61 -7.65 -1.36
C ILE A 160 10.14 -9.02 -0.94
N GLY A 161 11.44 -9.09 -0.76
CA GLY A 161 12.12 -10.13 0.00
C GLY A 161 12.62 -11.30 -0.80
N ARG A 162 12.33 -11.38 -2.09
CA ARG A 162 12.81 -12.44 -2.96
C ARG A 162 12.80 -12.00 -4.42
N ASP A 163 13.55 -12.69 -5.24
CA ASP A 163 13.45 -12.52 -6.70
C ASP A 163 12.07 -13.01 -7.15
N MET A 164 11.30 -12.13 -7.79
CA MET A 164 9.96 -12.47 -8.25
C MET A 164 9.52 -11.54 -9.36
N GLN A 165 8.55 -12.00 -10.14
CA GLN A 165 7.82 -11.13 -11.06
C GLN A 165 6.58 -10.63 -10.33
N ALA A 166 6.48 -9.32 -10.11
CA ALA A 166 5.32 -8.71 -9.49
C ALA A 166 4.29 -8.34 -10.55
N ASP A 167 3.02 -8.56 -10.23
CA ASP A 167 1.88 -8.11 -11.03
C ASP A 167 0.67 -8.02 -10.13
N LEU A 168 0.42 -6.83 -9.63
CA LEU A 168 -0.66 -6.56 -8.67
C LEU A 168 -1.47 -5.36 -9.16
N CYS A 169 -2.77 -5.56 -9.41
CA CYS A 169 -3.69 -4.46 -9.66
C CYS A 169 -4.58 -4.26 -8.43
N PHE A 170 -4.72 -3.02 -7.99
CA PHE A 170 -5.57 -2.70 -6.86
C PHE A 170 -6.55 -1.58 -7.25
N ALA A 171 -7.81 -1.72 -6.81
CA ALA A 171 -8.89 -0.87 -7.27
C ALA A 171 -9.42 0.04 -6.17
N ARG A 172 -9.55 -0.48 -4.96
CA ARG A 172 -10.12 0.29 -3.86
C ARG A 172 -9.27 0.09 -2.62
N VAL A 173 -8.87 1.18 -2.02
CA VAL A 173 -8.12 1.18 -0.76
C VAL A 173 -8.87 2.04 0.23
N SER A 174 -9.23 1.45 1.37
CA SER A 174 -9.99 2.16 2.41
C SER A 174 -9.61 1.64 3.79
N PHE A 175 -9.87 2.46 4.81
CA PHE A 175 -9.87 2.01 6.19
C PHE A 175 -11.29 1.62 6.56
N TYR A 176 -11.47 0.43 7.15
CA TYR A 176 -12.79 -0.03 7.59
C TYR A 176 -12.97 0.16 9.11
N PRO A 177 -14.20 0.50 9.54
CA PRO A 177 -14.49 0.69 10.96
C PRO A 177 -14.54 -0.61 11.76
#